data_dde2e3f5ea42e01043aa56d62d699a00
#
_entry.id   dde2e3f5ea42e01043aa56d62d699a00
#
_cell.length_a   1.000
_cell.length_b   1.000
_cell.length_c   1.000
_cell.angle_alpha   90.00
_cell.angle_beta   90.00
_cell.angle_gamma   90.00
#
_symmetry.space_group_name_H-M   'P 1'
#
loop_
_entity.id
_entity.type
_entity.pdbx_description
1 polymer ?
#
loop_
_entity_poly.entity_id
_entity_poly.type
_entity_poly.pdbx_seq_one_letter_code
_entity_poly.pdbx_strand_id
1 'polypeptide(L)'
;AYRAIVDATHQTWVEAPTGLGKTLGVLYPALRAMPVSDISRVFYFTAKVQGQNAAEEALQQLRGSEALPLASVTITAKRAACPTPKLPCDPAYCPRAKGFYDRLGEGLAELREASHHHHIDRSTIARVSDSHALCPFELNLEFARESDVVVADFNYGFDPRVRLQRLLEKPETKPVFLID
;
A
#
# COMPACT_ATOMS: atom_id res chain seq x y z
N ALA A 1 12.20 13.09 -13.78
CA ALA A 1 11.53 12.58 -12.56
C ALA A 1 12.54 12.34 -11.42
N TYR A 2 13.60 11.51 -11.58
CA TYR A 2 14.53 11.15 -10.47
C TYR A 2 15.11 12.38 -9.75
N ARG A 3 15.76 13.30 -10.48
CA ARG A 3 16.29 14.53 -9.88
C ARG A 3 15.21 15.38 -9.20
N ALA A 4 14.04 15.48 -9.83
CA ALA A 4 12.92 16.20 -9.26
C ALA A 4 12.44 15.61 -7.94
N ILE A 5 12.51 14.29 -7.75
CA ILE A 5 12.14 13.61 -6.49
C ILE A 5 13.24 13.76 -5.45
N VAL A 6 14.51 13.58 -5.82
CA VAL A 6 15.66 13.68 -4.91
C VAL A 6 15.83 15.11 -4.40
N ASP A 7 15.69 16.09 -5.29
CA ASP A 7 15.91 17.52 -5.01
C ASP A 7 14.64 18.24 -4.53
N ALA A 8 13.47 17.54 -4.52
CA ALA A 8 12.20 18.14 -4.16
C ALA A 8 12.15 18.50 -2.67
N THR A 9 12.15 19.79 -2.39
CA THR A 9 11.81 20.35 -1.08
C THR A 9 10.31 20.56 -0.93
N HIS A 10 9.54 20.49 -2.03
CA HIS A 10 8.11 20.79 -2.13
C HIS A 10 7.40 19.89 -3.16
N GLN A 11 6.42 20.44 -3.87
CA GLN A 11 5.65 19.73 -4.90
C GLN A 11 6.33 19.79 -6.26
N THR A 12 6.27 18.67 -6.98
CA THR A 12 6.67 18.59 -8.39
C THR A 12 5.47 18.16 -9.24
N TRP A 13 5.17 18.92 -10.26
CA TRP A 13 4.13 18.61 -11.24
C TRP A 13 4.76 17.98 -12.48
N VAL A 14 4.21 16.82 -12.89
CA VAL A 14 4.67 16.10 -14.07
C VAL A 14 3.50 15.96 -15.03
N GLU A 15 3.57 16.64 -16.17
CA GLU A 15 2.61 16.49 -17.26
C GLU A 15 3.19 15.58 -18.34
N ALA A 16 2.41 14.56 -18.73
CA ALA A 16 2.80 13.64 -19.81
C ALA A 16 1.54 13.07 -20.50
N PRO A 17 1.61 12.83 -21.83
CA PRO A 17 0.51 12.21 -22.58
C PRO A 17 0.09 10.84 -22.01
N THR A 18 -1.16 10.43 -22.28
CA THR A 18 -1.62 9.08 -21.99
C THR A 18 -0.81 8.05 -22.78
N GLY A 19 -0.53 6.90 -22.18
CA GLY A 19 0.24 5.83 -22.83
C GLY A 19 1.76 5.95 -22.73
N LEU A 20 2.30 7.04 -22.18
CA LEU A 20 3.76 7.26 -22.04
C LEU A 20 4.38 6.49 -20.85
N GLY A 21 3.65 5.63 -20.18
CA GLY A 21 4.18 4.91 -19.01
C GLY A 21 4.36 5.78 -17.75
N LYS A 22 3.45 6.74 -17.52
CA LYS A 22 3.52 7.69 -16.38
C LYS A 22 3.72 6.98 -15.05
N THR A 23 2.96 5.93 -14.79
CA THR A 23 2.99 5.17 -13.53
C THR A 23 4.39 4.63 -13.24
N LEU A 24 4.98 3.93 -14.20
CA LEU A 24 6.35 3.43 -14.10
C LEU A 24 7.36 4.58 -14.04
N GLY A 25 7.11 5.64 -14.83
CA GLY A 25 7.97 6.83 -14.93
C GLY A 25 8.06 7.66 -13.64
N VAL A 26 7.12 7.51 -12.70
CA VAL A 26 7.17 8.14 -11.37
C VAL A 26 7.51 7.16 -10.25
N LEU A 27 7.04 5.90 -10.32
CA LEU A 27 7.36 4.86 -9.34
C LEU A 27 8.85 4.51 -9.35
N TYR A 28 9.41 4.20 -10.51
CA TYR A 28 10.83 3.81 -10.62
C TYR A 28 11.78 4.85 -10.03
N PRO A 29 11.71 6.15 -10.40
CA PRO A 29 12.58 7.17 -9.80
C PRO A 29 12.35 7.34 -8.30
N ALA A 30 11.12 7.23 -7.80
CA ALA A 30 10.83 7.33 -6.37
C ALA A 30 11.50 6.19 -5.59
N LEU A 31 11.38 4.95 -6.08
CA LEU A 31 12.02 3.79 -5.48
C LEU A 31 13.56 3.87 -5.52
N ARG A 32 14.12 4.33 -6.63
CA ARG A 32 15.58 4.54 -6.77
C ARG A 32 16.11 5.64 -5.86
N ALA A 33 15.25 6.60 -5.49
CA ALA A 33 15.62 7.68 -4.58
C ALA A 33 15.59 7.26 -3.10
N MET A 34 14.81 6.24 -2.71
CA MET A 34 14.66 5.82 -1.32
C MET A 34 15.99 5.62 -0.58
N PRO A 35 16.96 4.83 -1.10
CA PRO A 35 18.19 4.56 -0.36
C PRO A 35 19.15 5.77 -0.26
N VAL A 36 18.94 6.83 -1.04
CA VAL A 36 19.87 7.98 -1.10
C VAL A 36 19.26 9.29 -0.59
N SER A 37 17.96 9.33 -0.33
CA SER A 37 17.24 10.59 0.00
C SER A 37 16.47 10.51 1.34
N ASP A 38 16.77 9.55 2.20
CA ASP A 38 16.09 9.38 3.49
C ASP A 38 14.55 9.28 3.34
N ILE A 39 14.11 8.74 2.18
CA ILE A 39 12.71 8.47 1.92
C ILE A 39 12.33 7.17 2.61
N SER A 40 11.42 7.26 3.57
CA SER A 40 11.00 6.10 4.36
C SER A 40 9.96 5.23 3.66
N ARG A 41 9.15 5.82 2.78
CA ARG A 41 8.00 5.15 2.14
C ARG A 41 7.49 5.92 0.94
N VAL A 42 6.96 5.21 -0.03
CA VAL A 42 6.24 5.77 -1.17
C VAL A 42 4.74 5.46 -1.04
N PHE A 43 3.90 6.48 -1.10
CA PHE A 43 2.46 6.34 -1.26
C PHE A 43 2.08 6.68 -2.69
N TYR A 44 1.38 5.76 -3.34
CA TYR A 44 0.79 5.99 -4.65
C TYR A 44 -0.73 6.12 -4.49
N PHE A 45 -1.23 7.34 -4.65
CA PHE A 45 -2.65 7.65 -4.52
C PHE A 45 -3.29 7.86 -5.89
N THR A 46 -4.40 7.19 -6.13
CA THR A 46 -5.18 7.32 -7.36
C THR A 46 -6.68 7.23 -7.06
N ALA A 47 -7.48 7.99 -7.80
CA ALA A 47 -8.94 8.00 -7.62
C ALA A 47 -9.65 6.83 -8.33
N LYS A 48 -8.93 6.05 -9.15
CA LYS A 48 -9.52 5.02 -10.01
C LYS A 48 -8.90 3.65 -9.77
N VAL A 49 -9.72 2.60 -9.82
CA VAL A 49 -9.24 1.20 -9.75
C VAL A 49 -8.23 0.90 -10.86
N GLN A 50 -8.44 1.45 -12.08
CA GLN A 50 -7.48 1.28 -13.17
C GLN A 50 -6.10 1.85 -12.85
N GLY A 51 -6.03 2.95 -12.10
CA GLY A 51 -4.77 3.53 -11.62
C GLY A 51 -4.09 2.62 -10.58
N GLN A 52 -4.86 1.99 -9.69
CA GLN A 52 -4.33 0.99 -8.76
C GLN A 52 -3.75 -0.21 -9.52
N ASN A 53 -4.49 -0.79 -10.46
CA ASN A 53 -4.02 -1.91 -11.27
C ASN A 53 -2.75 -1.56 -12.05
N ALA A 54 -2.68 -0.36 -12.64
CA ALA A 54 -1.48 0.11 -13.33
C ALA A 54 -0.27 0.24 -12.40
N ALA A 55 -0.48 0.65 -11.14
CA ALA A 55 0.59 0.70 -10.14
C ALA A 55 1.04 -0.70 -9.72
N GLU A 56 0.11 -1.64 -9.53
CA GLU A 56 0.41 -3.04 -9.22
C GLU A 56 1.23 -3.71 -10.33
N GLU A 57 0.81 -3.54 -11.59
CA GLU A 57 1.54 -4.04 -12.77
C GLU A 57 2.94 -3.43 -12.86
N ALA A 58 3.08 -2.11 -12.65
CA ALA A 58 4.37 -1.43 -12.67
C ALA A 58 5.30 -1.93 -11.55
N LEU A 59 4.78 -2.14 -10.34
CA LEU A 59 5.54 -2.70 -9.22
C LEU A 59 5.99 -4.14 -9.50
N GLN A 60 5.12 -4.96 -10.08
CA GLN A 60 5.46 -6.32 -10.46
C GLN A 60 6.53 -6.36 -11.56
N GLN A 61 6.42 -5.47 -12.55
CA GLN A 61 7.43 -5.34 -13.61
C GLN A 61 8.80 -4.92 -13.05
N LEU A 62 8.84 -3.96 -12.12
CA LEU A 62 10.08 -3.50 -11.48
C LEU A 62 10.74 -4.61 -10.66
N ARG A 63 9.97 -5.44 -9.98
CA ARG A 63 10.50 -6.61 -9.26
C ARG A 63 11.17 -7.59 -10.21
N GLY A 64 10.54 -7.90 -11.32
CA GLY A 64 11.07 -8.85 -12.32
C GLY A 64 12.34 -8.36 -13.01
N SER A 65 12.43 -7.06 -13.30
CA SER A 65 13.54 -6.48 -14.07
C SER A 65 14.75 -6.10 -13.20
N GLU A 66 14.51 -5.62 -11.97
CA GLU A 66 15.55 -5.03 -11.12
C GLU A 66 15.88 -5.87 -9.88
N ALA A 67 15.17 -6.98 -9.66
CA ALA A 67 15.28 -7.82 -8.46
C ALA A 67 15.22 -7.00 -7.15
N LEU A 68 14.36 -5.98 -7.10
CA LEU A 68 14.25 -5.08 -5.96
C LEU A 68 13.60 -5.81 -4.77
N PRO A 69 14.28 -5.88 -3.61
CA PRO A 69 13.67 -6.36 -2.37
C PRO A 69 12.70 -5.31 -1.84
N LEU A 70 11.47 -5.35 -2.35
CA LEU A 70 10.47 -4.31 -2.12
C LEU A 70 9.21 -4.90 -1.52
N ALA A 71 8.83 -4.48 -0.31
CA ALA A 71 7.52 -4.77 0.25
C ALA A 71 6.50 -3.77 -0.28
N SER A 72 5.47 -4.24 -0.96
CA SER A 72 4.43 -3.36 -1.52
C SER A 72 3.03 -3.95 -1.36
N VAL A 73 2.04 -3.09 -1.11
CA VAL A 73 0.66 -3.49 -0.84
C VAL A 73 -0.35 -2.50 -1.40
N THR A 74 -1.49 -3.01 -1.86
CA THR A 74 -2.67 -2.19 -2.20
C THR A 74 -3.69 -2.21 -1.07
N ILE A 75 -4.10 -1.02 -0.61
CA ILE A 75 -5.14 -0.87 0.40
C ILE A 75 -6.52 -1.04 -0.23
N THR A 76 -7.24 -2.06 0.21
CA THR A 76 -8.63 -2.29 -0.18
C THR A 76 -9.59 -1.65 0.82
N ALA A 77 -10.59 -0.93 0.31
CA ALA A 77 -11.59 -0.30 1.16
C ALA A 77 -12.29 -1.29 2.08
N LYS A 78 -12.48 -0.91 3.35
CA LYS A 78 -13.07 -1.77 4.39
C LYS A 78 -14.37 -2.46 3.95
N ARG A 79 -15.27 -1.71 3.30
CA ARG A 79 -16.54 -2.24 2.81
C ARG A 79 -16.36 -3.32 1.73
N ALA A 80 -15.35 -3.18 0.90
CA ALA A 80 -15.04 -4.13 -0.17
C ALA A 80 -14.24 -5.35 0.35
N ALA A 81 -13.42 -5.16 1.38
CA ALA A 81 -12.60 -6.22 1.97
C ALA A 81 -13.37 -7.10 2.97
N CYS A 82 -14.39 -6.56 3.64
CA CYS A 82 -15.07 -7.23 4.75
C CYS A 82 -15.94 -8.40 4.27
N PRO A 83 -15.71 -9.65 4.71
CA PRO A 83 -16.54 -10.80 4.35
C PRO A 83 -17.84 -10.85 5.17
N THR A 84 -17.95 -10.07 6.24
CA THR A 84 -19.13 -10.03 7.14
C THR A 84 -19.68 -8.60 7.31
N PRO A 85 -20.04 -7.89 6.21
CA PRO A 85 -20.36 -6.46 6.28
C PRO A 85 -21.64 -6.12 7.06
N LYS A 86 -22.44 -7.13 7.42
CA LYS A 86 -23.66 -6.96 8.21
C LYS A 86 -23.42 -7.02 9.72
N LEU A 87 -22.25 -7.50 10.15
CA LEU A 87 -21.93 -7.57 11.57
C LEU A 87 -21.24 -6.27 12.04
N PRO A 88 -21.49 -5.83 13.28
CA PRO A 88 -20.70 -4.76 13.89
C PRO A 88 -19.22 -5.12 13.94
N CYS A 89 -18.34 -4.13 13.76
CA CYS A 89 -16.89 -4.32 13.89
C CYS A 89 -16.48 -4.30 15.38
N ASP A 90 -17.01 -5.23 16.13
CA ASP A 90 -16.79 -5.36 17.56
C ASP A 90 -16.45 -6.83 17.87
N PRO A 91 -15.43 -7.10 18.72
CA PRO A 91 -15.05 -8.47 19.10
C PRO A 91 -16.16 -9.33 19.69
N ALA A 92 -17.22 -8.72 20.24
CA ALA A 92 -18.39 -9.44 20.74
C ALA A 92 -19.25 -10.06 19.62
N TYR A 93 -19.21 -9.47 18.42
CA TYR A 93 -20.08 -9.86 17.29
C TYR A 93 -19.31 -10.37 16.08
N CYS A 94 -18.10 -9.83 15.82
CA CYS A 94 -17.32 -10.19 14.66
C CYS A 94 -16.23 -11.24 15.01
N PRO A 95 -16.32 -12.47 14.48
CA PRO A 95 -15.35 -13.52 14.78
C PRO A 95 -13.94 -13.19 14.31
N ARG A 96 -13.81 -12.32 13.29
CA ARG A 96 -12.51 -11.88 12.78
C ARG A 96 -11.89 -10.73 13.59
N ALA A 97 -12.68 -10.01 14.37
CA ALA A 97 -12.20 -9.02 15.33
C ALA A 97 -11.81 -9.67 16.67
N LYS A 98 -12.56 -10.71 17.09
CA LYS A 98 -12.26 -11.45 18.34
C LYS A 98 -10.91 -12.15 18.24
N GLY A 99 -9.99 -11.84 19.15
CA GLY A 99 -8.63 -12.40 19.18
C GLY A 99 -7.79 -12.06 17.93
N PHE A 100 -8.06 -10.93 17.29
CA PHE A 100 -7.32 -10.49 16.08
C PHE A 100 -5.82 -10.41 16.34
N TYR A 101 -5.40 -9.75 17.42
CA TYR A 101 -3.99 -9.55 17.73
C TYR A 101 -3.26 -10.84 18.11
N ASP A 102 -3.98 -11.84 18.65
CA ASP A 102 -3.40 -13.15 19.01
C ASP A 102 -2.96 -13.94 17.76
N ARG A 103 -3.64 -13.73 16.63
CA ARG A 103 -3.40 -14.40 15.34
C ARG A 103 -2.65 -13.53 14.32
N LEU A 104 -2.52 -12.23 14.59
CA LEU A 104 -1.95 -11.28 13.65
C LEU A 104 -0.50 -11.65 13.25
N GLY A 105 0.29 -12.14 14.21
CA GLY A 105 1.70 -12.47 13.97
C GLY A 105 1.90 -13.50 12.86
N GLU A 106 1.08 -14.57 12.83
CA GLU A 106 1.14 -15.61 11.80
C GLU A 106 0.72 -15.07 10.42
N GLY A 107 -0.37 -14.28 10.38
CA GLY A 107 -0.82 -13.65 9.14
C GLY A 107 0.20 -12.67 8.56
N LEU A 108 0.86 -11.86 9.40
CA LEU A 108 1.93 -10.97 8.95
C LEU A 108 3.16 -11.76 8.46
N ALA A 109 3.53 -12.86 9.13
CA ALA A 109 4.64 -13.69 8.70
C ALA A 109 4.39 -14.27 7.29
N GLU A 110 3.18 -14.77 7.02
CA GLU A 110 2.81 -15.27 5.69
C GLU A 110 2.81 -14.16 4.64
N LEU A 111 2.33 -12.95 4.97
CA LEU A 111 2.38 -11.81 4.04
C LEU A 111 3.81 -11.34 3.76
N ARG A 112 4.71 -11.35 4.76
CA ARG A 112 6.13 -11.02 4.56
C ARG A 112 6.78 -12.00 3.60
N GLU A 113 6.56 -13.29 3.79
CA GLU A 113 7.08 -14.31 2.86
C GLU A 113 6.53 -14.11 1.45
N ALA A 114 5.22 -13.94 1.31
CA ALA A 114 4.60 -13.65 0.02
C ALA A 114 5.17 -12.38 -0.63
N SER A 115 5.47 -11.34 0.17
CA SER A 115 5.99 -10.06 -0.31
C SER A 115 7.39 -10.14 -0.90
N HIS A 116 8.16 -11.18 -0.62
CA HIS A 116 9.45 -11.43 -1.28
C HIS A 116 9.27 -11.79 -2.76
N HIS A 117 8.12 -12.33 -3.15
CA HIS A 117 7.88 -12.87 -4.48
C HIS A 117 6.97 -11.99 -5.33
N HIS A 118 6.01 -11.28 -4.73
CA HIS A 118 5.03 -10.49 -5.48
C HIS A 118 4.48 -9.30 -4.67
N HIS A 119 3.82 -8.39 -5.38
CA HIS A 119 3.02 -7.33 -4.76
C HIS A 119 1.85 -7.95 -3.97
N ILE A 120 1.59 -7.42 -2.78
CA ILE A 120 0.49 -7.89 -1.94
C ILE A 120 -0.80 -7.18 -2.36
N ASP A 121 -1.57 -7.87 -3.17
CA ASP A 121 -2.85 -7.42 -3.69
C ASP A 121 -4.03 -7.82 -2.79
N ARG A 122 -5.24 -7.42 -3.22
CA ARG A 122 -6.48 -7.76 -2.52
C ARG A 122 -6.68 -9.28 -2.36
N SER A 123 -6.31 -10.07 -3.36
CA SER A 123 -6.54 -11.52 -3.36
C SER A 123 -5.62 -12.22 -2.35
N THR A 124 -4.39 -11.79 -2.26
CA THR A 124 -3.40 -12.27 -1.28
C THR A 124 -3.85 -11.94 0.14
N ILE A 125 -4.29 -10.70 0.40
CA ILE A 125 -4.84 -10.31 1.70
C ILE A 125 -6.07 -11.16 2.08
N ALA A 126 -7.00 -11.38 1.15
CA ALA A 126 -8.19 -12.17 1.40
C ALA A 126 -7.82 -13.62 1.76
N ARG A 127 -6.95 -14.25 0.99
CA ARG A 127 -6.48 -15.62 1.21
C ARG A 127 -5.84 -15.78 2.60
N VAL A 128 -4.87 -14.93 2.94
CA VAL A 128 -4.19 -14.98 4.25
C VAL A 128 -5.15 -14.66 5.39
N SER A 129 -6.05 -13.70 5.20
CA SER A 129 -7.10 -13.41 6.19
C SER A 129 -8.03 -14.59 6.46
N ASP A 130 -8.35 -15.37 5.42
CA ASP A 130 -9.20 -16.56 5.57
C ASP A 130 -8.45 -17.68 6.28
N SER A 131 -7.18 -17.93 5.94
CA SER A 131 -6.33 -18.95 6.56
C SER A 131 -6.17 -18.75 8.08
N HIS A 132 -6.06 -17.48 8.51
CA HIS A 132 -5.81 -17.13 9.92
C HIS A 132 -7.04 -16.54 10.64
N ALA A 133 -8.23 -16.58 10.03
CA ALA A 133 -9.47 -15.99 10.57
C ALA A 133 -9.29 -14.51 10.99
N LEU A 134 -8.54 -13.73 10.23
CA LEU A 134 -8.24 -12.32 10.48
C LEU A 134 -9.22 -11.38 9.75
N CYS A 135 -9.35 -10.15 10.25
CA CYS A 135 -10.03 -9.09 9.51
C CYS A 135 -9.14 -8.64 8.33
N PRO A 136 -9.58 -8.82 7.06
CA PRO A 136 -8.72 -8.48 5.91
C PRO A 136 -8.37 -6.99 5.84
N PHE A 137 -9.25 -6.09 6.28
CA PHE A 137 -8.97 -4.66 6.29
C PHE A 137 -7.90 -4.31 7.34
N GLU A 138 -8.02 -4.79 8.57
CA GLU A 138 -7.03 -4.50 9.62
C GLU A 138 -5.68 -5.19 9.31
N LEU A 139 -5.69 -6.44 8.79
CA LEU A 139 -4.47 -7.12 8.36
C LEU A 139 -3.75 -6.34 7.25
N ASN A 140 -4.51 -5.82 6.28
CA ASN A 140 -3.97 -4.98 5.22
C ASN A 140 -3.31 -3.72 5.77
N LEU A 141 -3.95 -3.03 6.73
CA LEU A 141 -3.39 -1.83 7.37
C LEU A 141 -2.14 -2.14 8.20
N GLU A 142 -2.13 -3.26 8.94
CA GLU A 142 -0.94 -3.63 9.73
C GLU A 142 0.24 -4.02 8.81
N PHE A 143 0.00 -4.76 7.71
CA PHE A 143 1.06 -5.06 6.75
C PHE A 143 1.56 -3.79 6.03
N ALA A 144 0.67 -2.84 5.72
CA ALA A 144 1.06 -1.56 5.13
C ALA A 144 2.03 -0.74 6.01
N ARG A 145 2.05 -0.98 7.33
CA ARG A 145 3.02 -0.33 8.26
C ARG A 145 4.46 -0.78 8.04
N GLU A 146 4.64 -1.94 7.44
CA GLU A 146 5.94 -2.55 7.16
C GLU A 146 6.33 -2.42 5.68
N SER A 147 5.40 -1.97 4.82
CA SER A 147 5.61 -1.90 3.37
C SER A 147 6.35 -0.64 2.96
N ASP A 148 7.22 -0.77 1.95
CA ASP A 148 7.95 0.34 1.32
C ASP A 148 7.06 1.16 0.40
N VAL A 149 6.11 0.48 -0.27
CA VAL A 149 5.13 1.12 -1.16
C VAL A 149 3.71 0.77 -0.75
N VAL A 150 2.88 1.80 -0.63
CA VAL A 150 1.44 1.67 -0.36
C VAL A 150 0.66 2.28 -1.51
N VAL A 151 -0.07 1.45 -2.24
CA VAL A 151 -1.04 1.88 -3.26
C VAL A 151 -2.40 2.03 -2.61
N ALA A 152 -3.07 3.15 -2.80
CA ALA A 152 -4.35 3.39 -2.15
C ALA A 152 -5.25 4.34 -2.95
N ASP A 153 -6.55 4.31 -2.64
CA ASP A 153 -7.48 5.33 -3.11
C ASP A 153 -7.09 6.72 -2.57
N PHE A 154 -7.28 7.74 -3.38
CA PHE A 154 -6.97 9.14 -3.07
C PHE A 154 -7.58 9.60 -1.73
N ASN A 155 -8.78 9.15 -1.39
CA ASN A 155 -9.44 9.51 -0.15
C ASN A 155 -8.67 9.06 1.10
N TYR A 156 -7.90 7.98 1.01
CA TYR A 156 -7.07 7.51 2.11
C TYR A 156 -5.89 8.44 2.45
N GLY A 157 -5.49 9.27 1.51
CA GLY A 157 -4.50 10.32 1.75
C GLY A 157 -5.12 11.65 2.24
N PHE A 158 -6.30 12.00 1.71
CA PHE A 158 -6.77 13.39 1.73
C PHE A 158 -8.17 13.63 2.34
N ASP A 159 -9.06 12.62 2.41
CA ASP A 159 -10.36 12.80 3.09
C ASP A 159 -10.18 12.65 4.61
N PRO A 160 -10.46 13.69 5.41
CA PRO A 160 -10.28 13.65 6.87
C PRO A 160 -11.03 12.51 7.59
N ARG A 161 -12.13 12.01 6.99
CA ARG A 161 -12.96 10.95 7.59
C ARG A 161 -12.41 9.55 7.44
N VAL A 162 -11.60 9.31 6.40
CA VAL A 162 -11.07 7.98 6.07
C VAL A 162 -9.55 7.95 5.94
N ARG A 163 -8.90 9.09 6.09
CA ARG A 163 -7.44 9.24 6.02
C ARG A 163 -6.73 8.22 6.89
N LEU A 164 -5.70 7.59 6.34
CA LEU A 164 -4.89 6.59 7.02
C LEU A 164 -3.89 7.22 8.01
N GLN A 165 -4.39 7.87 9.06
CA GLN A 165 -3.58 8.56 10.06
C GLN A 165 -2.46 7.68 10.62
N ARG A 166 -2.75 6.40 10.91
CA ARG A 166 -1.77 5.42 11.42
C ARG A 166 -0.53 5.25 10.53
N LEU A 167 -0.66 5.51 9.22
CA LEU A 167 0.42 5.36 8.25
C LEU A 167 1.07 6.69 7.88
N LEU A 168 0.32 7.79 7.96
CA LEU A 168 0.72 9.10 7.45
C LEU A 168 1.34 10.01 8.53
N GLU A 169 0.97 9.83 9.79
CA GLU A 169 1.33 10.73 10.89
C GLU A 169 2.48 10.17 11.75
N LYS A 170 3.57 9.73 11.12
CA LYS A 170 4.81 9.40 11.85
C LYS A 170 5.80 10.55 11.68
N PRO A 171 6.12 11.31 12.73
CA PRO A 171 6.97 12.49 12.64
C PRO A 171 8.42 12.19 12.20
N GLU A 172 8.85 10.96 12.35
CA GLU A 172 10.23 10.52 12.03
C GLU A 172 10.39 10.01 10.59
N THR A 173 9.33 10.02 9.78
CA THR A 173 9.36 9.47 8.42
C THR A 173 9.19 10.57 7.38
N LYS A 174 9.92 10.44 6.28
CA LYS A 174 9.81 11.32 5.10
C LYS A 174 9.15 10.54 3.95
N PRO A 175 7.82 10.46 3.92
CA PRO A 175 7.13 9.79 2.83
C PRO A 175 7.16 10.64 1.56
N VAL A 176 7.18 9.97 0.41
CA VAL A 176 6.87 10.56 -0.90
C VAL A 176 5.43 10.22 -1.28
N PHE A 177 4.68 11.21 -1.72
CA PHE A 177 3.34 11.05 -2.23
C PHE A 177 3.35 11.19 -3.75
N LEU A 178 3.02 10.12 -4.45
CA LEU A 178 2.74 10.11 -5.88
C LEU A 178 1.23 10.15 -6.06
N ILE A 179 0.74 11.15 -6.79
CA ILE A 179 -0.71 11.39 -6.94
C ILE A 179 -1.04 11.37 -8.43
N ASP A 180 -1.93 10.45 -8.86
CA ASP A 180 -2.37 10.25 -10.24
C ASP A 180 -3.90 10.38 -10.39
#